data_12c9c5945fa6e837682c971d78ff366c
#
_entry.id   12c9c5945fa6e837682c971d78ff366c
#
_cell.length_a   1.000
_cell.length_b   1.000
_cell.length_c   1.000
_cell.angle_alpha   90.00
_cell.angle_beta   90.00
_cell.angle_gamma   90.00
#
_symmetry.space_group_name_H-M   'P 1'
#
loop_
_entity.id
_entity.type
_entity.pdbx_description
1 polymer ?
#
loop_
_entity_poly.entity_id
_entity_poly.type
_entity_poly.pdbx_seq_one_letter_code
_entity_poly.pdbx_strand_id
1 'polypeptide(L)'
;MDFRKGEIIAIDKPYRMSSFGALAHVRYLLSKKLGFKVKIGHAGTLDPLATGVLVLCTGKCTKQIEQLQTHTKEYTATLQLGATTASYDKEHSVNHTYPTKHITRQLVEETPVSYTHLRAPR
;
A
#
# COMPACT_ATOMS: atom_id res chain seq x y z
N MET A 1 9.15 -0.52 25.17
CA MET A 1 9.21 0.23 23.91
C MET A 1 9.51 1.70 24.14
N ASP A 2 10.42 2.24 23.40
CA ASP A 2 10.77 3.66 23.50
C ASP A 2 10.56 4.32 22.13
N PHE A 3 9.43 5.04 21.97
CA PHE A 3 9.05 5.66 20.71
C PHE A 3 9.86 6.93 20.41
N ARG A 4 10.57 7.49 21.35
CA ARG A 4 11.50 8.61 21.12
C ARG A 4 12.83 8.14 20.57
N LYS A 5 13.40 7.09 21.13
CA LYS A 5 14.60 6.46 20.60
C LYS A 5 14.34 5.86 19.23
N GLY A 6 13.18 5.26 19.06
CA GLY A 6 12.73 4.74 17.80
C GLY A 6 12.27 3.30 17.89
N GLU A 7 11.15 3.05 17.26
CA GLU A 7 10.59 1.72 17.12
C GLU A 7 10.16 1.50 15.68
N ILE A 8 10.25 0.26 15.22
CA ILE A 8 9.71 -0.17 13.95
C ILE A 8 8.45 -0.95 14.24
N ILE A 9 7.32 -0.50 13.68
CA ILE A 9 6.00 -1.09 13.93
C ILE A 9 5.44 -1.57 12.60
N ALA A 10 4.95 -2.80 12.55
CA ALA A 10 4.21 -3.32 11.40
C ALA A 10 2.73 -3.34 11.75
N ILE A 11 1.92 -2.72 10.91
CA ILE A 11 0.47 -2.73 11.06
C ILE A 11 -0.18 -3.32 9.83
N ASP A 12 -1.41 -3.82 9.98
CA ASP A 12 -2.25 -4.26 8.88
C ASP A 12 -3.12 -3.07 8.44
N LYS A 13 -2.75 -2.47 7.31
CA LYS A 13 -3.48 -1.30 6.82
C LYS A 13 -4.89 -1.71 6.36
N PRO A 14 -5.93 -1.03 6.86
CA PRO A 14 -7.30 -1.35 6.47
C PRO A 14 -7.60 -0.95 5.02
N TYR A 15 -8.59 -1.62 4.45
CA TYR A 15 -9.19 -1.28 3.16
C TYR A 15 -9.80 0.13 3.22
N ARG A 16 -9.67 0.88 2.15
CA ARG A 16 -10.19 2.26 1.98
C ARG A 16 -9.59 3.29 2.93
N MET A 17 -8.43 3.02 3.47
CA MET A 17 -7.67 4.00 4.25
C MET A 17 -6.34 4.26 3.55
N SER A 18 -5.97 5.53 3.38
CA SER A 18 -4.66 5.86 2.84
C SER A 18 -3.55 5.44 3.80
N SER A 19 -2.34 5.23 3.30
CA SER A 19 -1.20 4.92 4.16
C SER A 19 -0.94 6.05 5.15
N PHE A 20 -1.04 7.31 4.71
CA PHE A 20 -0.93 8.45 5.60
C PHE A 20 -2.05 8.50 6.64
N GLY A 21 -3.29 8.15 6.25
CA GLY A 21 -4.42 8.09 7.18
C GLY A 21 -4.20 7.06 8.30
N ALA A 22 -3.67 5.89 7.95
CA ALA A 22 -3.32 4.88 8.93
C ALA A 22 -2.21 5.35 9.87
N LEU A 23 -1.16 5.98 9.32
CA LEU A 23 -0.09 6.58 10.09
C LEU A 23 -0.61 7.65 11.05
N ALA A 24 -1.46 8.55 10.57
CA ALA A 24 -2.03 9.63 11.37
C ALA A 24 -2.84 9.11 12.54
N HIS A 25 -3.58 8.02 12.32
CA HIS A 25 -4.35 7.37 13.38
C HIS A 25 -3.44 6.79 14.46
N VAL A 26 -2.40 6.07 14.06
CA VAL A 26 -1.42 5.52 15.01
C VAL A 26 -0.70 6.64 15.76
N ARG A 27 -0.29 7.69 15.04
CA ARG A 27 0.37 8.86 15.67
C ARG A 27 -0.53 9.50 16.72
N TYR A 28 -1.81 9.67 16.42
CA TYR A 28 -2.77 10.21 17.36
C TYR A 28 -2.88 9.37 18.63
N LEU A 29 -3.05 8.06 18.47
CA LEU A 29 -3.18 7.14 19.60
C LEU A 29 -1.92 7.12 20.48
N LEU A 30 -0.74 7.05 19.86
CA LEU A 30 0.52 7.05 20.60
C LEU A 30 0.78 8.37 21.28
N SER A 31 0.53 9.48 20.61
CA SER A 31 0.76 10.82 21.16
C SER A 31 -0.16 11.09 22.35
N LYS A 32 -1.42 10.66 22.24
CA LYS A 32 -2.40 10.79 23.33
C LYS A 32 -1.98 9.96 24.55
N LYS A 33 -1.57 8.71 24.32
CA LYS A 33 -1.17 7.81 25.40
C LYS A 33 0.11 8.25 26.09
N LEU A 34 1.07 8.75 25.33
CA LEU A 34 2.40 9.10 25.85
C LEU A 34 2.51 10.55 26.33
N GLY A 35 1.55 11.40 25.97
CA GLY A 35 1.52 12.81 26.40
C GLY A 35 2.49 13.72 25.67
N PHE A 36 3.06 13.28 24.53
CA PHE A 36 3.89 14.11 23.65
C PHE A 36 3.66 13.72 22.21
N LYS A 37 4.01 14.64 21.27
CA LYS A 37 3.88 14.40 19.84
C LYS A 37 4.95 13.40 19.38
N VAL A 38 4.52 12.24 18.92
CA VAL A 38 5.42 11.19 18.41
C VAL A 38 5.79 11.50 16.97
N LYS A 39 7.10 11.54 16.69
CA LYS A 39 7.61 11.61 15.33
C LYS A 39 7.46 10.23 14.69
N ILE A 40 6.75 10.16 13.56
CA ILE A 40 6.45 8.88 12.91
C ILE A 40 6.41 9.07 11.38
N GLY A 41 6.90 8.07 10.67
CA GLY A 41 6.83 7.99 9.21
C GLY A 41 6.54 6.56 8.78
N HIS A 42 6.19 6.37 7.51
CA HIS A 42 5.97 5.03 6.98
C HIS A 42 6.97 4.68 5.88
N ALA A 43 7.25 3.40 5.74
CA ALA A 43 8.11 2.84 4.71
C ALA A 43 7.26 2.04 3.72
N GLY A 44 7.15 2.52 2.50
CA GLY A 44 6.40 1.85 1.45
C GLY A 44 4.91 2.18 1.49
N THR A 45 4.50 3.05 0.59
CA THR A 45 3.10 3.46 0.47
C THR A 45 2.26 2.33 -0.12
N LEU A 46 1.09 2.08 0.47
CA LEU A 46 0.04 1.23 -0.09
C LEU A 46 -1.10 2.11 -0.58
N ASP A 47 -1.69 1.74 -1.72
CA ASP A 47 -2.87 2.43 -2.24
C ASP A 47 -4.05 2.31 -1.26
N PRO A 48 -5.01 3.24 -1.30
CA PRO A 48 -6.17 3.18 -0.39
C PRO A 48 -6.94 1.88 -0.43
N LEU A 49 -7.09 1.28 -1.62
CA LEU A 49 -7.79 0.00 -1.77
C LEU A 49 -6.93 -1.22 -1.44
N ALA A 50 -5.63 -1.03 -1.22
CA ALA A 50 -4.76 -2.13 -0.81
C ALA A 50 -4.84 -2.35 0.69
N THR A 51 -4.74 -3.60 1.10
CA THR A 51 -4.56 -4.00 2.50
C THR A 51 -3.20 -4.65 2.66
N GLY A 52 -2.75 -4.81 3.88
CA GLY A 52 -1.53 -5.53 4.17
C GLY A 52 -0.56 -4.76 5.05
N VAL A 53 0.67 -5.24 5.08
CA VAL A 53 1.68 -4.74 6.01
C VAL A 53 2.13 -3.33 5.61
N LEU A 54 1.93 -2.40 6.53
CA LEU A 54 2.49 -1.06 6.46
C LEU A 54 3.49 -0.89 7.59
N VAL A 55 4.73 -0.60 7.25
CA VAL A 55 5.80 -0.44 8.24
C VAL A 55 5.88 1.03 8.66
N LEU A 56 5.81 1.24 9.95
CA LEU A 56 5.93 2.56 10.58
C LEU A 56 7.23 2.66 11.35
N CYS A 57 7.87 3.80 11.29
CA CYS A 57 9.08 4.09 12.07
C CYS A 57 8.84 5.30 12.95
N THR A 58 9.23 5.20 14.22
CA THR A 58 9.09 6.29 15.18
C THR A 58 10.44 6.84 15.59
N GLY A 59 10.46 8.09 16.06
CA GLY A 59 11.66 8.70 16.62
C GLY A 59 12.85 8.64 15.67
N LYS A 60 13.98 8.20 16.18
CA LYS A 60 15.22 8.09 15.40
C LYS A 60 15.18 7.03 14.30
N CYS A 61 14.27 6.06 14.40
CA CYS A 61 14.10 5.04 13.36
C CYS A 61 13.53 5.60 12.05
N THR A 62 12.97 6.81 12.04
CA THR A 62 12.53 7.46 10.80
C THR A 62 13.67 7.62 9.78
N LYS A 63 14.91 7.64 10.23
CA LYS A 63 16.10 7.69 9.38
C LYS A 63 16.32 6.40 8.58
N GLN A 64 15.69 5.30 9.00
CA GLN A 64 15.81 3.99 8.33
C GLN A 64 14.73 3.77 7.25
N ILE A 65 13.82 4.70 7.06
CA ILE A 65 12.68 4.55 6.12
C ILE A 65 13.17 4.25 4.71
N GLU A 66 14.13 5.00 4.19
CA GLU A 66 14.68 4.78 2.84
C GLU A 66 15.23 3.36 2.69
N GLN A 67 15.99 2.90 3.67
CA GLN A 67 16.57 1.57 3.65
C GLN A 67 15.49 0.48 3.68
N LEU A 68 14.46 0.66 4.51
CA LEU A 68 13.34 -0.28 4.59
C LEU A 68 12.53 -0.34 3.30
N GLN A 69 12.43 0.76 2.56
CA GLN A 69 11.74 0.81 1.27
C GLN A 69 12.43 -0.04 0.19
N THR A 70 13.71 -0.35 0.35
CA THR A 70 14.45 -1.17 -0.62
C THR A 70 14.25 -2.67 -0.41
N HIS A 71 13.64 -3.09 0.68
CA HIS A 71 13.40 -4.50 0.94
C HIS A 71 12.42 -5.09 -0.07
N THR A 72 12.57 -6.39 -0.33
CA THR A 72 11.67 -7.13 -1.20
C THR A 72 10.24 -7.05 -0.71
N LYS A 73 9.33 -6.82 -1.64
CA LYS A 73 7.89 -6.73 -1.36
C LYS A 73 7.15 -7.77 -2.18
N GLU A 74 6.10 -8.32 -1.59
CA GLU A 74 5.24 -9.28 -2.26
C GLU A 74 3.81 -8.75 -2.28
N TYR A 75 3.20 -8.77 -3.46
CA TYR A 75 1.83 -8.30 -3.66
C TYR A 75 0.99 -9.42 -4.26
N THR A 76 -0.21 -9.59 -3.74
CA THR A 76 -1.25 -10.40 -4.38
C THR A 76 -2.27 -9.43 -4.97
N ALA A 77 -2.44 -9.48 -6.28
CA ALA A 77 -3.37 -8.61 -6.99
C ALA A 77 -4.46 -9.44 -7.66
N THR A 78 -5.68 -8.97 -7.56
CA THR A 78 -6.82 -9.54 -8.26
C THR A 78 -7.24 -8.58 -9.36
N LEU A 79 -7.23 -9.08 -10.60
CA LEU A 79 -7.63 -8.33 -11.78
C LEU A 79 -9.03 -8.75 -12.20
N GLN A 80 -9.91 -7.78 -12.41
CA GLN A 80 -11.20 -8.01 -13.02
C GLN A 80 -11.07 -7.73 -14.52
N LEU A 81 -11.30 -8.77 -15.32
CA LEU A 81 -11.25 -8.67 -16.77
C LEU A 81 -12.54 -8.11 -17.32
N GLY A 82 -12.49 -7.53 -18.51
CA GLY A 82 -13.65 -7.05 -19.24
C GLY A 82 -14.11 -5.64 -18.89
N ALA A 83 -13.35 -4.93 -18.07
CA ALA A 83 -13.70 -3.56 -17.69
C ALA A 83 -12.44 -2.72 -17.49
N THR A 84 -12.56 -1.42 -17.71
CA THR A 84 -11.51 -0.46 -17.39
C THR A 84 -12.07 0.68 -16.54
N THR A 85 -11.19 1.35 -15.83
CA THR A 85 -11.50 2.54 -15.05
C THR A 85 -10.49 3.64 -15.38
N ALA A 86 -10.79 4.87 -15.00
CA ALA A 86 -9.90 6.01 -15.26
C ALA A 86 -8.53 5.88 -14.61
N SER A 87 -8.45 5.22 -13.46
CA SER A 87 -7.20 5.00 -12.72
C SER A 87 -6.63 3.59 -12.87
N TYR A 88 -7.26 2.74 -13.68
CA TYR A 88 -6.93 1.32 -13.87
C TYR A 88 -7.06 0.48 -12.59
N ASP A 89 -7.79 0.97 -11.59
CA ASP A 89 -8.11 0.29 -10.34
C ASP A 89 -9.58 0.52 -9.98
N LYS A 90 -9.98 0.08 -8.79
CA LYS A 90 -11.37 0.22 -8.33
C LYS A 90 -11.67 1.51 -7.57
N GLU A 91 -10.75 2.45 -7.53
CA GLU A 91 -10.99 3.76 -6.92
C GLU A 91 -12.03 4.58 -7.71
N HIS A 92 -12.13 4.35 -9.01
CA HIS A 92 -13.08 5.00 -9.90
C HIS A 92 -14.08 3.99 -10.46
N SER A 93 -15.24 4.49 -10.89
CA SER A 93 -16.23 3.63 -11.53
C SER A 93 -15.77 3.17 -12.92
N VAL A 94 -16.33 2.06 -13.35
CA VAL A 94 -16.05 1.48 -14.67
C VAL A 94 -16.45 2.47 -15.76
N ASN A 95 -15.54 2.78 -16.69
CA ASN A 95 -15.78 3.66 -17.82
C ASN A 95 -16.01 2.91 -19.14
N HIS A 96 -15.44 1.73 -19.29
CA HIS A 96 -15.60 0.90 -20.48
C HIS A 96 -15.71 -0.56 -20.09
N THR A 97 -16.50 -1.32 -20.87
CA THR A 97 -16.62 -2.78 -20.72
C THR A 97 -16.25 -3.45 -22.03
N TYR A 98 -15.71 -4.67 -21.93
CA TYR A 98 -15.21 -5.45 -23.07
C TYR A 98 -15.66 -6.90 -22.91
N PRO A 99 -15.87 -7.62 -24.05
CA PRO A 99 -16.22 -9.03 -23.97
C PRO A 99 -15.07 -9.87 -23.39
N THR A 100 -15.41 -10.86 -22.58
CA THR A 100 -14.46 -11.74 -21.88
C THR A 100 -14.56 -13.20 -22.27
N LYS A 101 -15.54 -13.59 -23.11
CA LYS A 101 -15.80 -14.98 -23.47
C LYS A 101 -14.64 -15.70 -24.15
N HIS A 102 -13.79 -14.93 -24.87
CA HIS A 102 -12.61 -15.47 -25.57
C HIS A 102 -11.40 -15.63 -24.65
N ILE A 103 -11.47 -15.17 -23.41
CA ILE A 103 -10.34 -15.17 -22.49
C ILE A 103 -10.20 -16.53 -21.84
N THR A 104 -9.02 -17.13 -22.00
CA THR A 104 -8.65 -18.39 -21.40
C THR A 104 -7.46 -18.18 -20.46
N ARG A 105 -7.20 -19.18 -19.61
CA ARG A 105 -6.03 -19.15 -18.75
C ARG A 105 -4.74 -19.02 -19.57
N GLN A 106 -4.65 -19.75 -20.70
CA GLN A 106 -3.49 -19.69 -21.57
C GLN A 106 -3.28 -18.28 -22.12
N LEU A 107 -4.33 -17.62 -22.59
CA LEU A 107 -4.24 -16.25 -23.11
C LEU A 107 -3.75 -15.29 -22.00
N VAL A 108 -4.24 -15.42 -20.78
CA VAL A 108 -3.80 -14.62 -19.65
C VAL A 108 -2.32 -14.86 -19.34
N GLU A 109 -1.86 -16.09 -19.38
CA GLU A 109 -0.47 -16.45 -19.12
C GLU A 109 0.50 -15.92 -20.19
N GLU A 110 0.05 -15.82 -21.44
CA GLU A 110 0.85 -15.36 -22.58
C GLU A 110 0.94 -13.82 -22.69
N THR A 111 0.02 -13.10 -22.06
CA THR A 111 -0.12 -11.64 -22.23
C THR A 111 0.74 -10.79 -21.28
N PRO A 112 1.19 -11.24 -20.09
CA PRO A 112 1.81 -10.37 -19.07
C PRO A 112 3.07 -9.64 -19.54
N VAL A 113 3.73 -10.12 -20.57
CA VAL A 113 4.99 -9.54 -21.07
C VAL A 113 4.84 -8.05 -21.41
N SER A 114 3.66 -7.63 -21.86
CA SER A 114 3.38 -6.22 -22.18
C SER A 114 3.30 -5.32 -20.96
N TYR A 115 3.17 -5.90 -19.76
CA TYR A 115 2.91 -5.18 -18.51
C TYR A 115 3.94 -5.52 -17.43
N THR A 116 5.18 -5.79 -17.84
CA THR A 116 6.27 -6.11 -16.90
C THR A 116 6.73 -4.90 -16.11
N HIS A 117 6.36 -3.70 -16.54
CA HIS A 117 6.72 -2.46 -15.88
C HIS A 117 5.57 -2.00 -14.97
N LEU A 118 5.68 -2.31 -13.69
CA LEU A 118 4.73 -1.84 -12.69
C LEU A 118 5.13 -0.44 -12.22
N ARG A 119 4.15 0.45 -12.14
CA ARG A 119 4.36 1.71 -11.45
C ARG A 119 4.51 1.45 -9.96
N ALA A 120 5.44 2.19 -9.33
CA ALA A 120 5.53 2.17 -7.88
C ALA A 120 4.20 2.66 -7.27
N PRO A 121 3.71 2.03 -6.20
CA PRO A 121 2.54 2.51 -5.48
C PRO A 121 2.77 3.92 -4.98
N ARG A 122 1.72 4.69 -5.01
CA ARG A 122 1.75 6.09 -4.54
C ARG A 122 1.48 6.20 -3.06
#